data_5bed21c2c3896d905239a4a9bb7eb542
#
_entry.id   5bed21c2c3896d905239a4a9bb7eb542
#
_cell.length_a   1.000
_cell.length_b   1.000
_cell.length_c   1.000
_cell.angle_alpha   90.00
_cell.angle_beta   90.00
_cell.angle_gamma   90.00
#
_symmetry.space_group_name_H-M   'P 1'
#
loop_
_entity.id
_entity.type
_entity.pdbx_description
1 polymer ?
#
loop_
_entity_poly.entity_id
_entity_poly.type
_entity_poly.pdbx_seq_one_letter_code
_entity_poly.pdbx_strand_id
1 'polypeptide(L)'
;MKKLISALAVATIVSAAPSSAQQLNSNPTYDFLKAVRDRDGTKANEVLNDHPGVVNTRDPSGDTALNIALSRKDEDWTGFMINNGADVNLAGRGNDTPLIAAARVGFDQGVTWLLQRGAKVDGANKMGETPLIIAVQQRQVRVVKALLEAGANPDKPDSAAGLSARDYAKRDTRSPQILQLIEAKKPKPANKS
;
A
#
# COMPACT_ATOMS: atom_id res chain seq x y z
N MET A 1 -51.39 44.12 -47.44
CA MET A 1 -51.62 43.54 -46.13
C MET A 1 -51.36 42.05 -46.24
N LYS A 2 -50.15 41.59 -45.90
CA LYS A 2 -49.82 40.16 -45.85
C LYS A 2 -49.10 39.93 -44.50
N LYS A 3 -49.73 39.17 -43.63
CA LYS A 3 -49.22 38.78 -42.32
C LYS A 3 -48.17 37.70 -42.52
N LEU A 4 -46.92 37.97 -42.06
CA LEU A 4 -45.85 36.97 -41.90
C LEU A 4 -46.01 36.31 -40.51
N ILE A 5 -46.30 35.02 -40.51
CA ILE A 5 -46.31 34.17 -39.32
C ILE A 5 -44.90 33.63 -39.18
N SER A 6 -44.23 34.10 -38.15
CA SER A 6 -42.90 33.58 -37.78
C SER A 6 -43.09 32.27 -36.98
N ALA A 7 -42.65 31.19 -37.56
CA ALA A 7 -42.63 29.89 -36.87
C ALA A 7 -41.41 29.81 -35.96
N LEU A 8 -41.64 29.77 -34.66
CA LEU A 8 -40.62 29.55 -33.62
C LEU A 8 -40.32 28.03 -33.56
N ALA A 9 -39.18 27.62 -34.07
CA ALA A 9 -38.72 26.26 -33.94
C ALA A 9 -38.17 26.06 -32.51
N VAL A 10 -38.92 25.34 -31.69
CA VAL A 10 -38.47 24.87 -30.38
C VAL A 10 -37.53 23.67 -30.61
N ALA A 11 -36.24 23.91 -30.51
CA ALA A 11 -35.26 22.83 -30.48
C ALA A 11 -35.34 22.12 -29.12
N THR A 12 -35.96 20.96 -29.08
CA THR A 12 -35.91 20.06 -27.95
C THR A 12 -34.50 19.46 -27.87
N ILE A 13 -33.71 19.92 -26.89
CA ILE A 13 -32.47 19.26 -26.50
C ILE A 13 -32.87 17.96 -25.82
N VAL A 14 -32.80 16.86 -26.55
CA VAL A 14 -32.88 15.53 -25.98
C VAL A 14 -31.56 15.32 -25.27
N SER A 15 -31.56 15.56 -23.95
CA SER A 15 -30.49 15.10 -23.05
C SER A 15 -30.53 13.58 -23.10
N ALA A 16 -29.63 12.99 -23.86
CA ALA A 16 -29.40 11.55 -23.80
C ALA A 16 -28.78 11.23 -22.44
N ALA A 17 -29.60 10.78 -21.49
CA ALA A 17 -29.11 10.11 -20.31
C ALA A 17 -28.23 8.92 -20.79
N PRO A 18 -27.06 8.69 -20.18
CA PRO A 18 -26.25 7.53 -20.55
C PRO A 18 -27.10 6.27 -20.35
N SER A 19 -27.17 5.47 -21.42
CA SER A 19 -28.01 4.29 -21.43
C SER A 19 -27.58 3.35 -20.32
N SER A 20 -28.52 3.01 -19.46
CA SER A 20 -28.39 2.02 -18.35
C SER A 20 -27.92 0.62 -18.82
N ALA A 21 -27.81 0.39 -20.11
CA ALA A 21 -27.29 -0.84 -20.70
C ALA A 21 -25.76 -0.99 -20.58
N GLN A 22 -25.00 0.09 -20.34
CA GLN A 22 -23.55 0.06 -20.21
C GLN A 22 -23.08 -0.23 -18.77
N GLN A 23 -23.99 -0.18 -17.79
CA GLN A 23 -23.71 -0.46 -16.38
C GLN A 23 -23.84 -1.94 -15.98
N LEU A 24 -24.31 -2.82 -16.88
CA LEU A 24 -24.65 -4.21 -16.54
C LEU A 24 -23.47 -5.18 -16.45
N ASN A 25 -22.22 -4.75 -16.73
CA ASN A 25 -21.04 -5.62 -16.67
C ASN A 25 -19.79 -4.98 -16.03
N SER A 26 -19.91 -3.83 -15.35
CA SER A 26 -18.76 -3.26 -14.65
C SER A 26 -18.54 -3.98 -13.32
N ASN A 27 -17.38 -4.60 -13.13
CA ASN A 27 -16.94 -5.07 -11.83
C ASN A 27 -16.10 -3.94 -11.20
N PRO A 28 -16.62 -3.22 -10.19
CA PRO A 28 -15.92 -2.07 -9.62
C PRO A 28 -14.52 -2.42 -9.11
N THR A 29 -14.36 -3.63 -8.56
CA THR A 29 -13.05 -4.15 -8.13
C THR A 29 -12.09 -4.29 -9.30
N TYR A 30 -12.54 -4.88 -10.41
CA TYR A 30 -11.70 -5.05 -11.59
C TYR A 30 -11.35 -3.69 -12.22
N ASP A 31 -12.34 -2.81 -12.37
CA ASP A 31 -12.15 -1.49 -12.98
C ASP A 31 -11.19 -0.63 -12.15
N PHE A 32 -11.32 -0.66 -10.82
CA PHE A 32 -10.40 0.02 -9.92
C PHE A 32 -8.98 -0.52 -10.01
N LEU A 33 -8.79 -1.83 -9.89
CA LEU A 33 -7.47 -2.45 -9.97
C LEU A 33 -6.81 -2.28 -11.35
N LYS A 34 -7.63 -2.25 -12.42
CA LYS A 34 -7.16 -1.92 -13.76
C LYS A 34 -6.66 -0.47 -13.82
N ALA A 35 -7.45 0.49 -13.33
CA ALA A 35 -7.07 1.90 -13.26
C ALA A 35 -5.76 2.10 -12.48
N VAL A 36 -5.58 1.39 -11.36
CA VAL A 36 -4.33 1.40 -10.58
C VAL A 36 -3.14 0.88 -11.39
N ARG A 37 -3.32 -0.20 -12.14
CA ARG A 37 -2.25 -0.78 -12.97
C ARG A 37 -1.87 0.14 -14.13
N ASP A 38 -2.87 0.74 -14.75
CA ASP A 38 -2.74 1.63 -15.91
C ASP A 38 -2.36 3.07 -15.50
N ARG A 39 -2.32 3.37 -14.20
CA ARG A 39 -2.07 4.70 -13.62
C ARG A 39 -3.11 5.74 -14.07
N ASP A 40 -4.35 5.30 -14.25
CA ASP A 40 -5.47 6.16 -14.60
C ASP A 40 -6.15 6.72 -13.33
N GLY A 41 -5.65 7.85 -12.87
CA GLY A 41 -6.16 8.51 -11.66
C GLY A 41 -7.59 9.01 -11.81
N THR A 42 -8.01 9.40 -13.03
CA THR A 42 -9.38 9.84 -13.31
C THR A 42 -10.35 8.69 -13.11
N LYS A 43 -10.06 7.55 -13.74
CA LYS A 43 -10.91 6.36 -13.61
C LYS A 43 -10.90 5.78 -12.19
N ALA A 44 -9.76 5.79 -11.52
CA ALA A 44 -9.67 5.34 -10.14
C ALA A 44 -10.55 6.21 -9.20
N ASN A 45 -10.50 7.54 -9.35
CA ASN A 45 -11.35 8.44 -8.58
C ASN A 45 -12.84 8.24 -8.88
N GLU A 46 -13.22 8.10 -10.16
CA GLU A 46 -14.60 7.83 -10.57
C GLU A 46 -15.14 6.57 -9.84
N VAL A 47 -14.39 5.47 -9.90
CA VAL A 47 -14.81 4.22 -9.24
C VAL A 47 -14.87 4.36 -7.71
N LEU A 48 -13.92 5.07 -7.09
CA LEU A 48 -13.91 5.29 -5.63
C LEU A 48 -15.04 6.18 -5.15
N ASN A 49 -15.47 7.15 -5.94
CA ASN A 49 -16.62 7.99 -5.59
C ASN A 49 -17.92 7.17 -5.48
N ASP A 50 -18.11 6.22 -6.40
CA ASP A 50 -19.31 5.38 -6.41
C ASP A 50 -19.17 4.17 -5.46
N HIS A 51 -17.96 3.65 -5.30
CA HIS A 51 -17.65 2.43 -4.55
C HIS A 51 -16.40 2.58 -3.67
N PRO A 52 -16.41 3.39 -2.60
CA PRO A 52 -15.20 3.67 -1.80
C PRO A 52 -14.57 2.43 -1.17
N GLY A 53 -15.35 1.38 -0.92
CA GLY A 53 -14.86 0.12 -0.35
C GLY A 53 -13.87 -0.64 -1.23
N VAL A 54 -13.82 -0.37 -2.55
CA VAL A 54 -12.91 -1.09 -3.46
C VAL A 54 -11.43 -0.76 -3.24
N VAL A 55 -11.12 0.33 -2.53
CA VAL A 55 -9.72 0.69 -2.20
C VAL A 55 -8.97 -0.44 -1.49
N ASN A 56 -9.69 -1.27 -0.73
CA ASN A 56 -9.15 -2.37 0.06
C ASN A 56 -9.35 -3.75 -0.60
N THR A 57 -9.73 -3.79 -1.87
CA THR A 57 -9.86 -5.05 -2.58
C THR A 57 -8.51 -5.65 -2.97
N ARG A 58 -8.51 -6.97 -3.21
CA ARG A 58 -7.33 -7.70 -3.67
C ARG A 58 -7.48 -8.09 -5.12
N ASP A 59 -6.36 -8.08 -5.81
CA ASP A 59 -6.27 -8.63 -7.16
C ASP A 59 -6.26 -10.18 -7.12
N PRO A 60 -6.33 -10.87 -8.29
CA PRO A 60 -6.27 -12.32 -8.34
C PRO A 60 -4.98 -12.93 -7.76
N SER A 61 -3.89 -12.17 -7.65
CA SER A 61 -2.66 -12.61 -6.99
C SER A 61 -2.71 -12.46 -5.47
N GLY A 62 -3.72 -11.77 -4.95
CA GLY A 62 -3.95 -11.51 -3.53
C GLY A 62 -3.36 -10.18 -3.05
N ASP A 63 -2.79 -9.37 -3.94
CA ASP A 63 -2.23 -8.06 -3.56
C ASP A 63 -3.30 -6.97 -3.53
N THR A 64 -3.18 -6.04 -2.58
CA THR A 64 -4.01 -4.84 -2.53
C THR A 64 -3.44 -3.75 -3.44
N ALA A 65 -4.28 -2.79 -3.84
CA ALA A 65 -3.82 -1.64 -4.61
C ALA A 65 -2.68 -0.88 -3.90
N LEU A 66 -2.73 -0.75 -2.58
CA LEU A 66 -1.67 -0.15 -1.78
C LEU A 66 -0.36 -0.96 -1.88
N ASN A 67 -0.41 -2.30 -1.75
CA ASN A 67 0.77 -3.14 -1.88
C ASN A 67 1.40 -3.06 -3.28
N ILE A 68 0.58 -2.96 -4.33
CA ILE A 68 1.04 -2.76 -5.71
C ILE A 68 1.80 -1.43 -5.84
N ALA A 69 1.24 -0.33 -5.32
CA ALA A 69 1.88 0.98 -5.36
C ALA A 69 3.22 1.00 -4.59
N LEU A 70 3.23 0.44 -3.38
CA LEU A 70 4.44 0.35 -2.53
C LEU A 70 5.55 -0.47 -3.19
N SER A 71 5.21 -1.61 -3.81
CA SER A 71 6.18 -2.48 -4.50
C SER A 71 6.83 -1.79 -5.70
N ARG A 72 6.16 -0.80 -6.28
CA ARG A 72 6.66 0.03 -7.39
C ARG A 72 7.41 1.27 -6.92
N LYS A 73 7.45 1.57 -5.62
CA LYS A 73 7.92 2.83 -5.03
C LYS A 73 7.17 4.04 -5.61
N ASP A 74 5.89 3.87 -5.89
CA ASP A 74 5.08 4.90 -6.52
C ASP A 74 4.54 5.85 -5.45
N GLU A 75 5.17 7.01 -5.28
CA GLU A 75 4.81 7.98 -4.25
C GLU A 75 3.38 8.51 -4.47
N ASP A 76 3.05 8.90 -5.70
CA ASP A 76 1.76 9.48 -6.03
C ASP A 76 0.63 8.50 -5.73
N TRP A 77 0.76 7.26 -6.20
CA TRP A 77 -0.25 6.24 -5.99
C TRP A 77 -0.30 5.74 -4.55
N THR A 78 0.84 5.65 -3.87
CA THR A 78 0.86 5.32 -2.43
C THR A 78 0.12 6.39 -1.62
N GLY A 79 0.41 7.67 -1.87
CA GLY A 79 -0.28 8.78 -1.25
C GLY A 79 -1.77 8.80 -1.58
N PHE A 80 -2.12 8.57 -2.85
CA PHE A 80 -3.51 8.47 -3.31
C PHE A 80 -4.27 7.36 -2.56
N MET A 81 -3.72 6.14 -2.47
CA MET A 81 -4.37 5.04 -1.76
C MET A 81 -4.58 5.35 -0.27
N ILE A 82 -3.55 5.84 0.41
CA ILE A 82 -3.61 6.18 1.82
C ILE A 82 -4.66 7.28 2.08
N ASN A 83 -4.74 8.30 1.23
CA ASN A 83 -5.69 9.40 1.38
C ASN A 83 -7.14 8.98 1.08
N ASN A 84 -7.33 7.93 0.27
CA ASN A 84 -8.65 7.34 -0.01
C ASN A 84 -9.02 6.19 0.95
N GLY A 85 -8.35 6.06 2.09
CA GLY A 85 -8.72 5.13 3.15
C GLY A 85 -8.24 3.70 2.95
N ALA A 86 -7.15 3.49 2.20
CA ALA A 86 -6.51 2.18 2.16
C ALA A 86 -6.04 1.77 3.56
N ASP A 87 -6.38 0.55 3.98
CA ASP A 87 -5.94 -0.01 5.25
C ASP A 87 -4.44 -0.32 5.20
N VAL A 88 -3.66 0.45 5.95
CA VAL A 88 -2.19 0.33 6.04
C VAL A 88 -1.72 -0.98 6.70
N ASN A 89 -2.65 -1.79 7.21
CA ASN A 89 -2.37 -3.09 7.82
C ASN A 89 -2.95 -4.26 7.02
N LEU A 90 -3.69 -4.00 5.94
CA LEU A 90 -4.29 -5.04 5.12
C LEU A 90 -3.21 -5.76 4.30
N ALA A 91 -2.88 -6.97 4.72
CA ALA A 91 -1.84 -7.76 4.07
C ALA A 91 -2.26 -8.20 2.66
N GLY A 92 -1.30 -8.26 1.74
CA GLY A 92 -1.44 -8.79 0.39
C GLY A 92 -1.03 -10.27 0.29
N ARG A 93 -0.53 -10.64 -0.87
CA ARG A 93 -0.03 -12.00 -1.15
C ARG A 93 1.02 -12.43 -0.12
N GLY A 94 0.97 -13.72 0.26
CA GLY A 94 1.93 -14.24 1.24
C GLY A 94 1.76 -13.67 2.65
N ASN A 95 0.69 -12.95 2.91
CA ASN A 95 0.45 -12.17 4.13
C ASN A 95 1.48 -11.03 4.32
N ASP A 96 2.12 -10.58 3.23
CA ASP A 96 3.00 -9.41 3.28
C ASP A 96 2.17 -8.17 3.63
N THR A 97 2.48 -7.56 4.77
CA THR A 97 1.86 -6.28 5.14
C THR A 97 2.36 -5.15 4.22
N PRO A 98 1.63 -4.03 4.09
CA PRO A 98 2.13 -2.87 3.35
C PRO A 98 3.53 -2.42 3.80
N LEU A 99 3.81 -2.51 5.11
CA LEU A 99 5.12 -2.16 5.66
C LEU A 99 6.22 -3.15 5.22
N ILE A 100 5.91 -4.45 5.10
CA ILE A 100 6.81 -5.45 4.51
C ILE A 100 7.06 -5.16 3.02
N ALA A 101 6.01 -4.84 2.26
CA ALA A 101 6.14 -4.53 0.84
C ALA A 101 7.07 -3.32 0.61
N ALA A 102 6.90 -2.25 1.38
CA ALA A 102 7.76 -1.07 1.34
C ALA A 102 9.22 -1.38 1.76
N ALA A 103 9.39 -2.15 2.84
CA ALA A 103 10.70 -2.55 3.35
C ALA A 103 11.48 -3.42 2.36
N ARG A 104 10.79 -4.33 1.67
CA ARG A 104 11.39 -5.24 0.67
C ARG A 104 12.09 -4.48 -0.45
N VAL A 105 11.48 -3.42 -0.93
CA VAL A 105 12.01 -2.61 -2.04
C VAL A 105 12.84 -1.41 -1.57
N GLY A 106 12.91 -1.15 -0.26
CA GLY A 106 13.61 0.00 0.29
C GLY A 106 12.94 1.32 -0.05
N PHE A 107 11.61 1.37 0.06
CA PHE A 107 10.84 2.58 -0.14
C PHE A 107 10.69 3.31 1.20
N ASP A 108 11.72 4.07 1.59
CA ASP A 108 11.82 4.77 2.89
C ASP A 108 10.70 5.80 3.10
N GLN A 109 10.30 6.54 2.06
CA GLN A 109 9.16 7.45 2.16
C GLN A 109 7.85 6.71 2.42
N GLY A 110 7.60 5.59 1.72
CA GLY A 110 6.44 4.73 1.95
C GLY A 110 6.42 4.15 3.37
N VAL A 111 7.58 3.69 3.87
CA VAL A 111 7.72 3.23 5.26
C VAL A 111 7.32 4.33 6.25
N THR A 112 7.82 5.56 6.04
CA THR A 112 7.51 6.70 6.90
C THR A 112 6.01 6.99 6.92
N TRP A 113 5.36 7.06 5.77
CA TRP A 113 3.92 7.30 5.67
C TRP A 113 3.09 6.21 6.36
N LEU A 114 3.45 4.95 6.14
CA LEU A 114 2.75 3.82 6.76
C LEU A 114 2.85 3.86 8.29
N LEU A 115 4.04 4.12 8.82
CA LEU A 115 4.26 4.24 10.27
C LEU A 115 3.48 5.40 10.88
N GLN A 116 3.44 6.56 10.22
CA GLN A 116 2.65 7.72 10.64
C GLN A 116 1.13 7.43 10.65
N ARG A 117 0.68 6.49 9.82
CA ARG A 117 -0.74 6.06 9.75
C ARG A 117 -1.04 4.84 10.62
N GLY A 118 -0.13 4.44 11.51
CA GLY A 118 -0.36 3.37 12.48
C GLY A 118 -0.14 1.96 11.91
N ALA A 119 0.72 1.80 10.94
CA ALA A 119 1.14 0.47 10.51
C ALA A 119 1.78 -0.31 11.66
N LYS A 120 1.41 -1.58 11.80
CA LYS A 120 1.95 -2.49 12.81
C LYS A 120 3.42 -2.77 12.52
N VAL A 121 4.31 -2.17 13.30
CA VAL A 121 5.76 -2.19 13.08
C VAL A 121 6.36 -3.61 13.02
N ASP A 122 5.81 -4.54 13.82
CA ASP A 122 6.24 -5.96 13.88
C ASP A 122 5.21 -6.92 13.25
N GLY A 123 4.33 -6.42 12.36
CA GLY A 123 3.40 -7.25 11.60
C GLY A 123 4.17 -8.20 10.69
N ALA A 124 3.94 -9.53 10.82
CA ALA A 124 4.72 -10.55 10.13
C ALA A 124 3.94 -11.18 8.98
N ASN A 125 4.66 -11.66 7.97
CA ASN A 125 4.12 -12.44 6.86
C ASN A 125 3.92 -13.92 7.24
N LYS A 126 3.56 -14.78 6.27
CA LYS A 126 3.35 -16.22 6.50
C LYS A 126 4.61 -16.96 6.96
N MET A 127 5.81 -16.43 6.66
CA MET A 127 7.09 -16.99 7.08
C MET A 127 7.54 -16.45 8.45
N GLY A 128 6.71 -15.63 9.12
CA GLY A 128 7.06 -14.97 10.37
C GLY A 128 8.03 -13.80 10.20
N GLU A 129 8.37 -13.44 8.97
CA GLU A 129 9.29 -12.33 8.70
C GLU A 129 8.62 -10.99 9.01
N THR A 130 9.28 -10.18 9.83
CA THR A 130 8.87 -8.81 10.14
C THR A 130 9.42 -7.82 9.09
N PRO A 131 8.87 -6.59 8.98
CA PRO A 131 9.46 -5.56 8.15
C PRO A 131 10.95 -5.32 8.42
N LEU A 132 11.37 -5.42 9.68
CA LEU A 132 12.77 -5.26 10.06
C LEU A 132 13.65 -6.42 9.55
N ILE A 133 13.19 -7.67 9.65
CA ILE A 133 13.91 -8.83 9.08
C ILE A 133 14.10 -8.63 7.58
N ILE A 134 13.03 -8.28 6.86
CA ILE A 134 13.09 -8.02 5.41
C ILE A 134 14.06 -6.88 5.08
N ALA A 135 14.00 -5.76 5.81
CA ALA A 135 14.88 -4.62 5.59
C ALA A 135 16.37 -4.99 5.79
N VAL A 136 16.66 -5.81 6.79
CA VAL A 136 18.04 -6.32 7.06
C VAL A 136 18.49 -7.24 5.93
N GLN A 137 17.69 -8.22 5.53
CA GLN A 137 18.01 -9.14 4.42
C GLN A 137 18.26 -8.40 3.11
N GLN A 138 17.49 -7.33 2.85
CA GLN A 138 17.62 -6.48 1.66
C GLN A 138 18.64 -5.34 1.83
N ARG A 139 19.35 -5.25 2.97
CA ARG A 139 20.35 -4.20 3.30
C ARG A 139 19.83 -2.77 3.16
N GLN A 140 18.57 -2.54 3.47
CA GLN A 140 17.91 -1.25 3.37
C GLN A 140 18.19 -0.39 4.61
N VAL A 141 19.40 0.15 4.72
CA VAL A 141 19.90 0.85 5.94
C VAL A 141 18.94 1.95 6.43
N ARG A 142 18.38 2.76 5.53
CA ARG A 142 17.45 3.84 5.90
C ARG A 142 16.14 3.27 6.46
N VAL A 143 15.62 2.21 5.85
CA VAL A 143 14.41 1.52 6.32
C VAL A 143 14.66 0.86 7.68
N VAL A 144 15.81 0.18 7.85
CA VAL A 144 16.22 -0.39 9.15
C VAL A 144 16.20 0.68 10.23
N LYS A 145 16.81 1.84 9.97
CA LYS A 145 16.83 2.96 10.92
C LYS A 145 15.41 3.42 11.28
N ALA A 146 14.56 3.68 10.26
CA ALA A 146 13.19 4.14 10.48
C ALA A 146 12.36 3.14 11.29
N LEU A 147 12.47 1.84 10.98
CA LEU A 147 11.77 0.78 11.71
C LEU A 147 12.24 0.67 13.17
N LEU A 148 13.54 0.75 13.41
CA LEU A 148 14.09 0.75 14.76
C LEU A 148 13.62 1.98 15.56
N GLU A 149 13.60 3.16 14.95
CA GLU A 149 13.09 4.39 15.57
C GLU A 149 11.60 4.26 15.91
N ALA A 150 10.82 3.59 15.06
CA ALA A 150 9.41 3.29 15.29
C ALA A 150 9.16 2.18 16.33
N GLY A 151 10.21 1.56 16.88
CA GLY A 151 10.09 0.56 17.93
C GLY A 151 10.05 -0.89 17.47
N ALA A 152 10.47 -1.18 16.23
CA ALA A 152 10.59 -2.56 15.76
C ALA A 152 11.46 -3.42 16.72
N ASN A 153 11.03 -4.65 16.98
CA ASN A 153 11.74 -5.59 17.82
C ASN A 153 12.81 -6.34 16.99
N PRO A 154 14.13 -6.08 17.21
CA PRO A 154 15.19 -6.73 16.45
C PRO A 154 15.41 -8.21 16.83
N ASP A 155 14.80 -8.67 17.93
CA ASP A 155 14.99 -9.99 18.48
C ASP A 155 13.81 -10.94 18.24
N LYS A 156 12.75 -10.48 17.52
CA LYS A 156 11.63 -11.32 17.11
C LYS A 156 12.06 -12.24 15.97
N PRO A 157 12.04 -13.59 16.18
CA PRO A 157 12.48 -14.52 15.15
C PRO A 157 11.41 -14.74 14.09
N ASP A 158 11.83 -15.10 12.86
CA ASP A 158 10.95 -15.66 11.85
C ASP A 158 10.59 -17.13 12.14
N SER A 159 9.61 -17.66 11.41
CA SER A 159 9.16 -19.04 11.57
C SER A 159 9.91 -20.03 10.66
N ALA A 160 10.64 -19.54 9.65
CA ALA A 160 11.30 -20.38 8.66
C ALA A 160 12.68 -20.84 9.11
N ALA A 161 13.50 -19.94 9.64
CA ALA A 161 14.86 -20.21 10.08
C ALA A 161 15.05 -20.06 11.61
N GLY A 162 14.05 -19.54 12.31
CA GLY A 162 14.14 -19.19 13.73
C GLY A 162 15.12 -18.05 13.99
N LEU A 163 15.37 -17.20 12.99
CA LEU A 163 16.35 -16.12 13.06
C LEU A 163 15.66 -14.76 13.21
N SER A 164 16.24 -13.94 14.08
CA SER A 164 15.83 -12.56 14.26
C SER A 164 16.57 -11.62 13.29
N ALA A 165 16.10 -10.37 13.20
CA ALA A 165 16.78 -9.33 12.42
C ALA A 165 18.23 -9.14 12.89
N ARG A 166 18.47 -9.23 14.20
CA ARG A 166 19.82 -9.20 14.79
C ARG A 166 20.69 -10.36 14.31
N ASP A 167 20.13 -11.57 14.24
CA ASP A 167 20.87 -12.76 13.81
C ASP A 167 21.23 -12.67 12.33
N TYR A 168 20.30 -12.19 11.49
CA TYR A 168 20.59 -11.90 10.09
C TYR A 168 21.67 -10.85 9.92
N ALA A 169 21.63 -9.76 10.71
CA ALA A 169 22.63 -8.70 10.65
C ALA A 169 24.02 -9.17 11.08
N LYS A 170 24.12 -10.05 12.10
CA LYS A 170 25.39 -10.65 12.51
C LYS A 170 26.03 -11.55 11.44
N ARG A 171 25.21 -12.19 10.61
CA ARG A 171 25.66 -13.07 9.54
C ARG A 171 26.06 -12.32 8.26
N ASP A 172 25.51 -11.11 8.06
CA ASP A 172 25.80 -10.30 6.86
C ASP A 172 26.97 -9.34 7.11
N THR A 173 28.16 -9.76 6.70
CA THR A 173 29.39 -8.95 6.81
C THR A 173 29.46 -7.79 5.84
N ARG A 174 28.56 -7.73 4.84
CA ARG A 174 28.57 -6.70 3.78
C ARG A 174 27.91 -5.39 4.21
N SER A 175 27.17 -5.39 5.31
CA SER A 175 26.46 -4.21 5.81
C SER A 175 26.63 -4.05 7.32
N PRO A 176 27.87 -3.86 7.83
CA PRO A 176 28.16 -3.79 9.26
C PRO A 176 27.42 -2.65 9.97
N GLN A 177 27.08 -1.56 9.26
CA GLN A 177 26.31 -0.46 9.80
C GLN A 177 24.90 -0.87 10.26
N ILE A 178 24.31 -1.91 9.67
CA ILE A 178 22.99 -2.42 10.09
C ILE A 178 23.07 -3.04 11.47
N LEU A 179 24.11 -3.86 11.71
CA LEU A 179 24.34 -4.43 13.03
C LEU A 179 24.59 -3.32 14.07
N GLN A 180 25.40 -2.32 13.74
CA GLN A 180 25.65 -1.18 14.61
C GLN A 180 24.35 -0.44 14.98
N LEU A 181 23.44 -0.22 14.02
CA LEU A 181 22.14 0.41 14.28
C LEU A 181 21.29 -0.43 15.25
N ILE A 182 21.28 -1.76 15.08
CA ILE A 182 20.52 -2.68 15.93
C ILE A 182 21.13 -2.72 17.35
N GLU A 183 22.45 -2.72 17.50
CA GLU A 183 23.12 -2.76 18.78
C GLU A 183 23.07 -1.44 19.55
N ALA A 184 23.08 -0.32 18.84
CA ALA A 184 22.90 1.00 19.45
C ALA A 184 21.53 1.18 20.12
N LYS A 185 20.54 0.38 19.73
CA LYS A 185 19.22 0.37 20.35
C LYS A 185 19.23 -0.55 21.58
N LYS A 186 19.23 0.04 22.78
CA LYS A 186 19.12 -0.72 24.04
C LYS A 186 17.86 -1.62 23.99
N PRO A 187 17.96 -2.87 24.43
CA PRO A 187 16.79 -3.75 24.53
C PRO A 187 15.72 -3.08 25.39
N LYS A 188 14.46 -3.12 24.93
CA LYS A 188 13.33 -2.67 25.73
C LYS A 188 13.31 -3.54 26.99
N PRO A 189 13.25 -2.96 28.21
CA PRO A 189 13.21 -3.78 29.42
C PRO A 189 12.03 -4.73 29.34
N ALA A 190 12.28 -6.02 29.61
CA ALA A 190 11.25 -7.03 29.65
C ALA A 190 10.20 -6.58 30.68
N ASN A 191 8.95 -6.43 30.23
CA ASN A 191 7.84 -6.13 31.11
C ASN A 191 7.71 -7.36 32.05
N LYS A 192 8.16 -7.22 33.32
CA LYS A 192 7.92 -8.23 34.36
C LYS A 192 6.43 -8.15 34.67
N SER A 193 5.66 -9.11 34.14
CA SER A 193 4.29 -9.40 34.55
C SER A 193 4.30 -10.08 35.91
#